data_1c65c7153b268e139d94521ba1755799
#
_entry.id   1c65c7153b268e139d94521ba1755799
#
_cell.length_a   1.000
_cell.length_b   1.000
_cell.length_c   1.000
_cell.angle_alpha   90.00
_cell.angle_beta   90.00
_cell.angle_gamma   90.00
#
_symmetry.space_group_name_H-M   'P 1'
#
loop_
_entity.id
_entity.type
_entity.pdbx_description
1 polymer ?
#
loop_
_entity_poly.entity_id
_entity_poly.type
_entity_poly.pdbx_seq_one_letter_code
_entity_poly.pdbx_strand_id
1 'polypeptide(L)'
;MIMLAGGAATLAPATASAADREEIDAAVDRSLKLLFTIRPETEGLFKDAKGVLVMPSITKAGVFVGGSYGEGALMIGEAKVAYYSVTAASFGIQVGAQITRQALFFMTEEALRGFRTSSGWSIGAEVEAAGDGRGATYEAGSATFNKPIISYTWGQDGAMIGATIEGAKYTRISR
;
A
#
# COMPACT_ATOMS: atom_id res chain seq x y z
N MET A 1 -48.82 -18.52 30.36
CA MET A 1 -47.87 -18.99 29.35
C MET A 1 -47.54 -17.80 28.43
N ILE A 2 -46.45 -17.13 28.71
CA ILE A 2 -46.01 -15.90 27.99
C ILE A 2 -44.94 -16.30 27.01
N MET A 3 -45.20 -16.18 25.70
CA MET A 3 -44.19 -16.36 24.66
C MET A 3 -43.49 -15.03 24.45
N LEU A 4 -42.18 -14.99 24.78
CA LEU A 4 -41.30 -13.93 24.34
C LEU A 4 -40.83 -14.24 22.92
N ALA A 5 -41.26 -13.43 21.97
CA ALA A 5 -40.66 -13.40 20.64
C ALA A 5 -39.37 -12.59 20.69
N GLY A 6 -38.23 -13.26 20.70
CA GLY A 6 -36.92 -12.64 20.55
C GLY A 6 -36.70 -12.24 19.10
N GLY A 7 -36.80 -10.95 18.80
CA GLY A 7 -36.37 -10.38 17.52
C GLY A 7 -34.85 -10.29 17.50
N ALA A 8 -34.19 -11.17 16.79
CA ALA A 8 -32.77 -11.03 16.47
C ALA A 8 -32.63 -9.95 15.40
N ALA A 9 -32.20 -8.75 15.80
CA ALA A 9 -31.76 -7.73 14.86
C ALA A 9 -30.43 -8.17 14.27
N THR A 10 -30.43 -8.68 13.07
CA THR A 10 -29.24 -8.88 12.27
C THR A 10 -28.72 -7.52 11.79
N LEU A 11 -27.74 -6.99 12.49
CA LEU A 11 -26.99 -5.82 12.04
C LEU A 11 -26.25 -6.16 10.76
N ALA A 12 -26.59 -5.47 9.68
CA ALA A 12 -26.02 -5.70 8.36
C ALA A 12 -24.55 -5.25 8.30
N PRO A 13 -23.63 -6.11 7.84
CA PRO A 13 -22.20 -5.75 7.69
C PRO A 13 -21.92 -4.76 6.53
N ALA A 14 -22.92 -4.42 5.73
CA ALA A 14 -22.74 -3.59 4.53
C ALA A 14 -22.38 -2.13 4.81
N THR A 15 -22.81 -1.56 5.91
CA THR A 15 -22.56 -0.15 6.26
C THR A 15 -21.12 0.06 6.79
N ALA A 16 -20.59 -0.88 7.55
CA ALA A 16 -19.20 -0.82 8.03
C ALA A 16 -18.19 -0.93 6.87
N SER A 17 -18.46 -1.79 5.89
CA SER A 17 -17.59 -1.95 4.71
C SER A 17 -17.55 -0.70 3.81
N ALA A 18 -18.64 0.04 3.69
CA ALA A 18 -18.66 1.28 2.89
C ALA A 18 -17.91 2.42 3.59
N ALA A 19 -18.05 2.55 4.90
CA ALA A 19 -17.30 3.54 5.68
C ALA A 19 -15.79 3.27 5.65
N ASP A 20 -15.38 2.03 5.79
CA ASP A 20 -13.97 1.61 5.68
C ASP A 20 -13.38 1.94 4.31
N ARG A 21 -14.17 1.77 3.24
CA ARG A 21 -13.74 2.11 1.87
C ARG A 21 -13.47 3.60 1.71
N GLU A 22 -14.40 4.43 2.13
CA GLU A 22 -14.27 5.89 2.05
C GLU A 22 -13.07 6.39 2.85
N GLU A 23 -12.81 5.79 4.00
CA GLU A 23 -11.66 6.12 4.83
C GLU A 23 -10.35 5.74 4.14
N ILE A 24 -10.25 4.54 3.56
CA ILE A 24 -9.09 4.10 2.79
C ILE A 24 -8.87 5.02 1.59
N ASP A 25 -9.92 5.34 0.84
CA ASP A 25 -9.85 6.19 -0.34
C ASP A 25 -9.32 7.58 -0.01
N ALA A 26 -9.84 8.20 1.05
CA ALA A 26 -9.38 9.51 1.50
C ALA A 26 -7.93 9.47 2.02
N ALA A 27 -7.54 8.38 2.67
CA ALA A 27 -6.16 8.20 3.16
C ALA A 27 -5.18 7.98 2.00
N VAL A 28 -5.56 7.23 0.97
CA VAL A 28 -4.79 7.03 -0.27
C VAL A 28 -4.53 8.37 -0.96
N ASP A 29 -5.57 9.18 -1.15
CA ASP A 29 -5.45 10.48 -1.81
C ASP A 29 -4.54 11.45 -1.04
N ARG A 30 -4.67 11.49 0.29
CA ARG A 30 -3.77 12.29 1.14
C ARG A 30 -2.33 11.81 1.06
N SER A 31 -2.11 10.50 1.03
CA SER A 31 -0.77 9.90 0.98
C SER A 31 -0.07 10.18 -0.35
N LEU A 32 -0.79 10.07 -1.47
CA LEU A 32 -0.27 10.41 -2.80
C LEU A 32 0.06 11.91 -2.90
N LYS A 33 -0.82 12.77 -2.42
CA LYS A 33 -0.58 14.22 -2.41
C LYS A 33 0.67 14.58 -1.61
N LEU A 34 0.87 13.94 -0.47
CA LEU A 34 2.10 14.10 0.32
C LEU A 34 3.31 13.61 -0.47
N LEU A 35 3.25 12.42 -1.08
CA LEU A 35 4.34 11.87 -1.87
C LEU A 35 4.74 12.82 -3.02
N PHE A 36 3.79 13.34 -3.76
CA PHE A 36 4.04 14.31 -4.84
C PHE A 36 4.65 15.61 -4.33
N THR A 37 4.35 16.01 -3.10
CA THR A 37 4.94 17.20 -2.48
C THR A 37 6.40 16.96 -2.08
N ILE A 38 6.71 15.82 -1.46
CA ILE A 38 8.07 15.50 -0.99
C ILE A 38 8.97 14.95 -2.10
N ARG A 39 8.38 14.36 -3.15
CA ARG A 39 9.05 13.77 -4.31
C ARG A 39 8.29 14.11 -5.59
N PRO A 40 8.44 15.34 -6.11
CA PRO A 40 7.68 15.83 -7.27
C PRO A 40 7.78 14.94 -8.51
N GLU A 41 8.91 14.27 -8.71
CA GLU A 41 9.11 13.33 -9.83
C GLU A 41 8.11 12.17 -9.83
N THR A 42 7.55 11.83 -8.67
CA THR A 42 6.58 10.72 -8.56
C THR A 42 5.23 11.04 -9.20
N GLU A 43 4.92 12.31 -9.44
CA GLU A 43 3.72 12.69 -10.20
C GLU A 43 3.81 12.26 -11.67
N GLY A 44 4.98 12.44 -12.30
CA GLY A 44 5.24 11.92 -13.64
C GLY A 44 5.22 10.39 -13.67
N LEU A 45 5.86 9.77 -12.69
CA LEU A 45 5.86 8.32 -12.55
C LEU A 45 4.43 7.74 -12.39
N PHE A 46 3.58 8.42 -11.64
CA PHE A 46 2.16 8.05 -11.48
C PHE A 46 1.41 8.07 -12.83
N LYS A 47 1.65 9.07 -13.65
CA LYS A 47 1.03 9.20 -14.99
C LYS A 47 1.47 8.10 -15.95
N ASP A 48 2.74 7.67 -15.85
CA ASP A 48 3.33 6.68 -16.76
C ASP A 48 3.07 5.23 -16.28
N ALA A 49 2.81 5.01 -14.99
CA ALA A 49 2.55 3.70 -14.43
C ALA A 49 1.26 3.07 -14.96
N LYS A 50 1.28 1.75 -15.16
CA LYS A 50 0.09 0.96 -15.55
C LYS A 50 -0.88 0.78 -14.40
N GLY A 51 -0.38 0.83 -13.17
CA GLY A 51 -1.15 0.86 -11.93
C GLY A 51 -0.26 1.26 -10.77
N VAL A 52 -0.87 1.74 -9.70
CA VAL A 52 -0.18 2.16 -8.49
C VAL A 52 -0.92 1.61 -7.27
N LEU A 53 -0.26 0.79 -6.47
CA LEU A 53 -0.78 0.37 -5.18
C LEU A 53 -0.31 1.36 -4.12
N VAL A 54 -1.24 1.96 -3.40
CA VAL A 54 -0.93 2.90 -2.32
C VAL A 54 -1.40 2.31 -0.99
N MET A 55 -0.45 2.17 -0.08
CA MET A 55 -0.68 1.76 1.31
C MET A 55 -0.50 3.00 2.20
N PRO A 56 -1.59 3.68 2.57
CA PRO A 56 -1.53 4.97 3.26
C PRO A 56 -1.10 4.87 4.72
N SER A 57 -1.20 3.67 5.29
CA SER A 57 -0.78 3.41 6.67
C SER A 57 -0.41 1.95 6.80
N ILE A 58 0.85 1.69 7.10
CA ILE A 58 1.36 0.38 7.48
C ILE A 58 1.88 0.53 8.91
N THR A 59 1.17 -0.06 9.85
CA THR A 59 1.54 -0.03 11.25
C THR A 59 2.43 -1.21 11.57
N LYS A 60 3.59 -0.93 12.11
CA LYS A 60 4.56 -1.92 12.58
C LYS A 60 4.59 -1.86 14.10
N ALA A 61 4.34 -2.97 14.76
CA ALA A 61 4.32 -3.09 16.21
C ALA A 61 4.97 -4.40 16.66
N GLY A 62 5.54 -4.37 17.85
CA GLY A 62 6.15 -5.54 18.52
C GLY A 62 7.42 -5.18 19.27
N VAL A 63 7.79 -6.07 20.17
CA VAL A 63 9.07 -6.06 20.90
C VAL A 63 9.70 -7.43 20.67
N PHE A 64 10.94 -7.51 20.15
CA PHE A 64 11.67 -8.71 19.73
C PHE A 64 11.05 -9.44 18.52
N VAL A 65 9.74 -9.71 18.54
CA VAL A 65 8.97 -10.25 17.41
C VAL A 65 7.81 -9.31 17.17
N GLY A 66 7.67 -8.87 15.94
CA GLY A 66 6.64 -7.93 15.54
C GLY A 66 6.02 -8.28 14.21
N GLY A 67 4.95 -7.58 13.90
CA GLY A 67 4.27 -7.67 12.62
C GLY A 67 3.93 -6.30 12.10
N SER A 68 3.73 -6.23 10.79
CA SER A 68 3.21 -5.06 10.12
C SER A 68 1.87 -5.39 9.47
N TYR A 69 0.94 -4.44 9.54
CA TYR A 69 -0.34 -4.55 8.87
C TYR A 69 -0.76 -3.18 8.31
N GLY A 70 -1.36 -3.21 7.16
CA GLY A 70 -1.95 -2.02 6.54
C GLY A 70 -2.96 -2.39 5.48
N GLU A 71 -3.81 -1.44 5.11
CA GLU A 71 -4.77 -1.55 4.02
C GLU A 71 -4.59 -0.38 3.07
N GLY A 72 -4.88 -0.62 1.79
CA GLY A 72 -4.76 0.39 0.76
C GLY A 72 -5.50 0.03 -0.51
N ALA A 73 -5.32 0.86 -1.53
CA ALA A 73 -6.00 0.70 -2.80
C ALA A 73 -5.04 0.62 -3.99
N LEU A 74 -5.39 -0.22 -4.95
CA LEU A 74 -4.80 -0.25 -6.27
C LEU A 74 -5.52 0.76 -7.16
N MET A 75 -4.76 1.65 -7.75
CA MET A 75 -5.24 2.64 -8.70
C MET A 75 -4.80 2.29 -10.12
N ILE A 76 -5.70 2.50 -11.07
CA ILE A 76 -5.39 2.53 -12.50
C ILE A 76 -5.82 3.91 -12.99
N GLY A 77 -4.86 4.74 -13.33
CA GLY A 77 -5.11 6.17 -13.45
C GLY A 77 -5.61 6.73 -12.12
N GLU A 78 -6.68 7.50 -12.14
CA GLU A 78 -7.28 8.07 -10.92
C GLU A 78 -8.32 7.16 -10.26
N ALA A 79 -8.66 6.02 -10.87
CA ALA A 79 -9.68 5.10 -10.38
C ALA A 79 -9.09 4.09 -9.38
N LYS A 80 -9.69 3.98 -8.21
CA LYS A 80 -9.41 2.93 -7.24
C LYS A 80 -10.19 1.68 -7.63
N VAL A 81 -9.49 0.65 -8.13
CA VAL A 81 -10.10 -0.52 -8.78
C VAL A 81 -10.13 -1.77 -7.90
N ALA A 82 -9.33 -1.80 -6.85
CA ALA A 82 -9.28 -2.92 -5.90
C ALA A 82 -8.62 -2.49 -4.59
N TYR A 83 -8.88 -3.24 -3.52
CA TYR A 83 -8.31 -3.02 -2.20
C TYR A 83 -7.43 -4.18 -1.80
N TYR A 84 -6.37 -3.87 -1.06
CA TYR A 84 -5.38 -4.84 -0.62
C TYR A 84 -4.99 -4.60 0.82
N SER A 85 -4.69 -5.68 1.53
CA SER A 85 -3.97 -5.63 2.80
C SER A 85 -2.51 -6.01 2.59
N VAL A 86 -1.63 -5.46 3.40
CA VAL A 86 -0.23 -5.89 3.52
C VAL A 86 0.02 -6.44 4.91
N THR A 87 0.71 -7.57 4.95
CA THR A 87 1.19 -8.18 6.19
C THR A 87 2.67 -8.51 6.05
N ALA A 88 3.44 -8.26 7.10
CA ALA A 88 4.84 -8.68 7.16
C ALA A 88 5.19 -9.07 8.59
N ALA A 89 6.01 -10.11 8.73
CA ALA A 89 6.65 -10.44 10.01
C ALA A 89 7.99 -9.70 10.10
N SER A 90 8.31 -9.20 11.28
CA SER A 90 9.60 -8.57 11.54
C SER A 90 10.21 -9.13 12.82
N PHE A 91 11.53 -9.35 12.76
CA PHE A 91 12.33 -9.82 13.89
C PHE A 91 13.33 -8.74 14.25
N GLY A 92 13.55 -8.51 15.53
CA GLY A 92 14.51 -7.54 16.04
C GLY A 92 13.95 -6.67 17.18
N ILE A 93 14.83 -5.88 17.78
CA ILE A 93 14.45 -4.97 18.86
C ILE A 93 13.79 -3.74 18.23
N GLN A 94 12.47 -3.65 18.41
CA GLN A 94 11.68 -2.47 18.07
C GLN A 94 10.89 -2.05 19.27
N VAL A 95 11.05 -0.78 19.64
CA VAL A 95 10.31 -0.19 20.75
C VAL A 95 9.28 0.78 20.18
N GLY A 96 8.00 0.48 20.43
CA GLY A 96 6.89 1.31 19.99
C GLY A 96 6.27 0.92 18.65
N ALA A 97 5.25 1.67 18.24
CA ALA A 97 4.60 1.54 16.95
C ALA A 97 5.20 2.53 15.95
N GLN A 98 5.52 2.04 14.75
CA GLN A 98 5.91 2.87 13.62
C GLN A 98 4.82 2.82 12.55
N ILE A 99 4.52 3.96 11.98
CA ILE A 99 3.62 4.05 10.83
C ILE A 99 4.43 4.50 9.63
N THR A 100 4.37 3.69 8.59
CA THR A 100 4.97 4.00 7.30
C THR A 100 3.89 4.03 6.21
N ARG A 101 4.22 4.66 5.11
CA ARG A 101 3.42 4.69 3.88
C ARG A 101 4.23 4.10 2.75
N GLN A 102 3.56 3.49 1.81
CA GLN A 102 4.22 2.90 0.65
C GLN A 102 3.39 3.11 -0.61
N ALA A 103 4.08 3.34 -1.73
CA ALA A 103 3.50 3.28 -3.06
C ALA A 103 4.34 2.33 -3.93
N LEU A 104 3.67 1.39 -4.60
CA LEU A 104 4.25 0.50 -5.60
C LEU A 104 3.75 0.92 -6.97
N PHE A 105 4.65 1.36 -7.83
CA PHE A 105 4.37 1.75 -9.20
C PHE A 105 4.66 0.59 -10.13
N PHE A 106 3.63 0.05 -10.76
CA PHE A 106 3.74 -1.02 -11.75
C PHE A 106 3.95 -0.39 -13.13
N MET A 107 5.17 -0.46 -13.65
CA MET A 107 5.55 0.22 -14.89
C MET A 107 5.20 -0.58 -16.15
N THR A 108 4.92 -1.87 -16.01
CA THR A 108 4.56 -2.76 -17.11
C THR A 108 3.21 -3.44 -16.88
N GLU A 109 2.50 -3.73 -17.96
CA GLU A 109 1.24 -4.49 -17.90
C GLU A 109 1.45 -5.90 -17.34
N GLU A 110 2.58 -6.51 -17.62
CA GLU A 110 2.92 -7.84 -17.10
C GLU A 110 3.06 -7.84 -15.59
N ALA A 111 3.79 -6.86 -15.02
CA ALA A 111 3.96 -6.72 -13.58
C ALA A 111 2.62 -6.46 -12.89
N LEU A 112 1.80 -5.57 -13.42
CA LEU A 112 0.46 -5.29 -12.90
C LEU A 112 -0.44 -6.53 -12.95
N ARG A 113 -0.41 -7.26 -14.05
CA ARG A 113 -1.19 -8.49 -14.20
C ARG A 113 -0.74 -9.56 -13.21
N GLY A 114 0.56 -9.78 -13.07
CA GLY A 114 1.13 -10.72 -12.10
C GLY A 114 0.70 -10.41 -10.67
N PHE A 115 0.70 -9.13 -10.30
CA PHE A 115 0.20 -8.68 -9.00
C PHE A 115 -1.30 -8.97 -8.83
N ARG A 116 -2.13 -8.58 -9.80
CA ARG A 116 -3.59 -8.68 -9.71
C ARG A 116 -4.13 -10.11 -9.72
N THR A 117 -3.44 -11.04 -10.39
CA THR A 117 -3.85 -12.44 -10.53
C THR A 117 -3.32 -13.34 -9.42
N SER A 118 -2.39 -12.84 -8.62
CA SER A 118 -1.86 -13.57 -7.48
C SER A 118 -2.87 -13.62 -6.32
N SER A 119 -3.01 -14.79 -5.70
CA SER A 119 -3.80 -14.96 -4.46
C SER A 119 -3.10 -14.42 -3.21
N GLY A 120 -1.85 -14.04 -3.32
CA GLY A 120 -1.02 -13.45 -2.29
C GLY A 120 0.33 -13.13 -2.89
N TRP A 121 0.53 -11.86 -3.27
CA TRP A 121 1.75 -11.41 -3.90
C TRP A 121 2.78 -10.99 -2.83
N SER A 122 4.02 -11.40 -3.01
CA SER A 122 5.13 -11.00 -2.12
C SER A 122 6.14 -10.18 -2.90
N ILE A 123 6.75 -9.20 -2.22
CA ILE A 123 7.83 -8.42 -2.81
C ILE A 123 8.99 -9.35 -3.16
N GLY A 124 9.39 -9.31 -4.42
CA GLY A 124 10.48 -10.09 -4.98
C GLY A 124 11.53 -9.24 -5.69
N ALA A 125 12.37 -9.89 -6.48
CA ALA A 125 13.48 -9.26 -7.18
C ALA A 125 13.06 -8.27 -8.29
N GLU A 126 11.79 -8.27 -8.67
CA GLU A 126 11.20 -7.34 -9.65
C GLU A 126 10.92 -5.94 -9.10
N VAL A 127 11.11 -5.73 -7.79
CA VAL A 127 10.87 -4.44 -7.13
C VAL A 127 12.18 -3.70 -6.88
N GLU A 128 12.22 -2.44 -7.23
CA GLU A 128 13.32 -1.52 -6.94
C GLU A 128 12.86 -0.46 -5.93
N ALA A 129 13.58 -0.33 -4.83
CA ALA A 129 13.36 0.73 -3.86
C ALA A 129 13.92 2.07 -4.37
N ALA A 130 13.13 3.12 -4.27
CA ALA A 130 13.53 4.47 -4.68
C ALA A 130 13.46 5.44 -3.49
N GLY A 131 14.26 6.49 -3.56
CA GLY A 131 14.17 7.61 -2.62
C GLY A 131 15.25 7.67 -1.55
N ASP A 132 16.15 6.69 -1.45
CA ASP A 132 17.28 6.69 -0.47
C ASP A 132 18.59 7.30 -0.99
N GLY A 133 18.56 7.89 -2.17
CA GLY A 133 19.75 8.45 -2.83
C GLY A 133 20.66 7.40 -3.48
N ARG A 134 20.34 6.12 -3.39
CA ARG A 134 21.08 4.99 -3.99
C ARG A 134 20.31 4.31 -5.11
N GLY A 135 19.03 4.60 -5.24
CA GLY A 135 18.13 3.99 -6.20
C GLY A 135 17.86 4.87 -7.41
N ALA A 136 17.02 4.36 -8.28
CA ALA A 136 16.61 4.96 -9.53
C ALA A 136 16.12 6.40 -9.39
N THR A 137 16.62 7.26 -10.25
CA THR A 137 16.09 8.60 -10.47
C THR A 137 15.13 8.58 -11.65
N TYR A 138 13.92 9.06 -11.43
CA TYR A 138 12.98 9.32 -12.51
C TYR A 138 13.21 10.74 -13.05
N GLU A 139 13.65 10.83 -14.28
CA GLU A 139 13.62 12.09 -15.05
C GLU A 139 12.49 12.00 -16.06
N ALA A 140 11.73 13.09 -16.21
CA ALA A 140 10.58 13.13 -17.11
C ALA A 140 10.98 12.72 -18.55
N GLY A 141 10.49 11.56 -18.99
CA GLY A 141 10.72 11.00 -20.31
C GLY A 141 11.86 9.99 -20.45
N SER A 142 12.66 9.76 -19.41
CA SER A 142 13.66 8.68 -19.39
C SER A 142 13.69 8.01 -18.04
N ALA A 143 12.97 6.90 -17.93
CA ALA A 143 13.02 6.06 -16.73
C ALA A 143 14.32 5.25 -16.73
N THR A 144 15.23 5.60 -15.84
CA THR A 144 16.44 4.77 -15.57
C THR A 144 16.12 3.74 -14.48
N PHE A 145 14.97 3.06 -14.60
CA PHE A 145 14.60 1.99 -13.70
C PHE A 145 15.00 0.65 -14.32
N ASN A 146 15.70 -0.17 -13.54
CA ASN A 146 16.10 -1.50 -13.98
C ASN A 146 15.04 -2.57 -13.71
N LYS A 147 13.99 -2.20 -12.96
CA LYS A 147 12.94 -3.12 -12.51
C LYS A 147 11.55 -2.65 -12.95
N PRO A 148 10.62 -3.58 -13.21
CA PRO A 148 9.26 -3.25 -13.65
C PRO A 148 8.36 -2.69 -12.55
N ILE A 149 8.76 -2.79 -11.28
CA ILE A 149 8.02 -2.26 -10.13
C ILE A 149 8.95 -1.38 -9.31
N ILE A 150 8.49 -0.19 -8.99
CA ILE A 150 9.24 0.79 -8.22
C ILE A 150 8.51 1.04 -6.91
N SER A 151 9.22 0.96 -5.79
CA SER A 151 8.68 1.18 -4.45
C SER A 151 9.20 2.47 -3.84
N TYR A 152 8.29 3.31 -3.39
CA TYR A 152 8.57 4.43 -2.49
C TYR A 152 7.99 4.13 -1.12
N THR A 153 8.79 4.29 -0.08
CA THR A 153 8.37 4.13 1.32
C THR A 153 8.76 5.38 2.10
N TRP A 154 7.84 5.95 2.85
CA TRP A 154 8.08 7.15 3.66
C TRP A 154 7.36 7.10 5.00
N GLY A 155 7.87 7.85 5.98
CA GLY A 155 7.29 7.97 7.30
C GLY A 155 6.13 8.97 7.37
N GLN A 156 5.57 9.14 8.56
CA GLN A 156 4.50 10.11 8.82
C GLN A 156 4.95 11.56 8.63
N ASP A 157 6.20 11.83 8.92
CA ASP A 157 6.87 13.13 8.78
C ASP A 157 7.31 13.42 7.34
N GLY A 158 7.08 12.51 6.41
CA GLY A 158 7.51 12.60 5.02
C GLY A 158 8.97 12.20 4.78
N ALA A 159 9.70 11.79 5.80
CA ALA A 159 11.06 11.28 5.62
C ALA A 159 11.05 9.99 4.78
N MET A 160 11.88 9.94 3.73
CA MET A 160 12.00 8.77 2.88
C MET A 160 12.71 7.63 3.63
N ILE A 161 12.16 6.44 3.48
CA ILE A 161 12.71 5.21 4.04
C ILE A 161 13.18 4.36 2.87
N GLY A 162 14.48 4.17 2.74
CA GLY A 162 15.12 3.53 1.59
C GLY A 162 14.96 2.01 1.49
N ALA A 163 14.03 1.41 2.24
CA ALA A 163 13.83 -0.02 2.24
C ALA A 163 12.39 -0.39 1.82
N THR A 164 12.28 -1.38 0.96
CA THR A 164 11.03 -2.12 0.80
C THR A 164 10.75 -2.91 2.08
N ILE A 165 9.48 -3.20 2.34
CA ILE A 165 9.12 -4.11 3.43
C ILE A 165 9.44 -5.53 2.97
N GLU A 166 10.64 -6.01 3.26
CA GLU A 166 11.06 -7.37 2.93
C GLU A 166 10.12 -8.39 3.57
N GLY A 167 9.76 -9.43 2.81
CA GLY A 167 8.83 -10.46 3.25
C GLY A 167 7.38 -9.99 3.38
N ALA A 168 7.06 -8.80 2.89
CA ALA A 168 5.69 -8.32 2.84
C ALA A 168 4.85 -9.13 1.87
N LYS A 169 3.65 -9.50 2.31
CA LYS A 169 2.65 -10.19 1.51
C LYS A 169 1.42 -9.31 1.34
N TYR A 170 1.02 -9.11 0.10
CA TYR A 170 -0.14 -8.32 -0.29
C TYR A 170 -1.27 -9.26 -0.70
N THR A 171 -2.43 -9.06 -0.11
CA THR A 171 -3.60 -9.90 -0.36
C THR A 171 -4.79 -9.02 -0.71
N ARG A 172 -5.51 -9.38 -1.77
CA ARG A 172 -6.73 -8.67 -2.15
C ARG A 172 -7.80 -8.87 -1.09
N ILE A 173 -8.46 -7.77 -0.72
CA ILE A 173 -9.55 -7.73 0.26
C ILE A 173 -10.81 -7.14 -0.35
N SER A 174 -11.97 -7.48 0.21
CA SER A 174 -13.25 -6.85 -0.13
C SER A 174 -13.48 -5.62 0.74
N ARG A 175 -13.80 -4.50 0.12
CA ARG A 175 -14.18 -3.25 0.78
C ARG A 175 -15.35 -2.60 0.05
#